data_3e84040575ccdfd0dc068bacd98c7d07
#
_entry.id   3e84040575ccdfd0dc068bacd98c7d07
#
_cell.length_a   1.000
_cell.length_b   1.000
_cell.length_c   1.000
_cell.angle_alpha   90.00
_cell.angle_beta   90.00
_cell.angle_gamma   90.00
#
_symmetry.space_group_name_H-M   'P 1'
#
loop_
_entity.id
_entity.type
_entity.pdbx_description
1 polymer ?
#
loop_
_entity_poly.entity_id
_entity_poly.type
_entity_poly.pdbx_seq_one_letter_code
_entity_poly.pdbx_strand_id
1 'polypeptide(L)'
;MKALVWQGPHSLEIVEKDVPKPEPGFALVRVEACGICGSDIHGYTGESGRRTPGMIMGHEFAGTVTEVNGEARDVAVGQRVAVNPLWGCGKCFYCLRGDPQICPNRLTIGVNITESGAFSEYVTVPVSNLVPIADHVSFEEASMAEPLAVALRGFH
;
A
#
# COMPACT_ATOMS: atom_id res chain seq x y z
N MET A 1 -3.53 -5.85 16.03
CA MET A 1 -2.53 -4.95 15.46
C MET A 1 -2.89 -3.49 15.73
N LYS A 2 -1.90 -2.64 15.89
CA LYS A 2 -2.14 -1.19 15.95
C LYS A 2 -2.29 -0.61 14.55
N ALA A 3 -3.23 0.32 14.41
CA ALA A 3 -3.45 1.08 13.19
C ALA A 3 -3.76 2.54 13.51
N LEU A 4 -3.24 3.46 12.72
CA LEU A 4 -3.54 4.88 12.79
C LEU A 4 -4.72 5.18 11.85
N VAL A 5 -5.87 5.43 12.42
CA VAL A 5 -7.13 5.59 11.70
C VAL A 5 -7.51 7.07 11.61
N TRP A 6 -7.86 7.51 10.40
CA TRP A 6 -8.40 8.85 10.18
C TRP A 6 -9.87 8.89 10.56
N GLN A 7 -10.23 9.78 11.49
CA GLN A 7 -11.60 9.95 12.00
C GLN A 7 -12.31 11.17 11.42
N GLY A 8 -11.56 12.06 10.81
CA GLY A 8 -12.04 13.31 10.24
C GLY A 8 -10.92 14.33 10.10
N PRO A 9 -11.17 15.52 9.55
CA PRO A 9 -10.16 16.56 9.41
C PRO A 9 -9.45 16.85 10.75
N HIS A 10 -8.13 16.81 10.71
CA HIS A 10 -7.23 17.01 11.87
C HIS A 10 -7.39 15.98 13.00
N SER A 11 -8.01 14.81 12.72
CA SER A 11 -8.25 13.76 13.71
C SER A 11 -7.71 12.42 13.24
N LEU A 12 -6.67 11.94 13.94
CA LEU A 12 -6.09 10.60 13.79
C LEU A 12 -6.13 9.91 15.15
N GLU A 13 -6.46 8.63 15.17
CA GLU A 13 -6.52 7.82 16.38
C GLU A 13 -5.78 6.50 16.19
N ILE A 14 -4.96 6.12 17.17
CA ILE A 14 -4.37 4.79 17.22
C ILE A 14 -5.39 3.83 17.82
N VAL A 15 -5.80 2.83 17.03
CA VAL A 15 -6.77 1.82 17.45
C VAL A 15 -6.18 0.41 17.35
N GLU A 16 -6.65 -0.49 18.19
CA GLU A 16 -6.40 -1.92 18.05
C GLU A 16 -7.40 -2.52 17.06
N LYS A 17 -6.89 -3.25 16.05
CA LYS A 17 -7.69 -3.99 15.06
C LYS A 17 -7.19 -5.43 14.98
N ASP A 18 -8.02 -6.32 14.49
CA ASP A 18 -7.58 -7.66 14.13
C ASP A 18 -6.56 -7.60 12.98
N VAL A 19 -5.61 -8.53 12.99
CA VAL A 19 -4.69 -8.70 11.86
C VAL A 19 -5.49 -9.22 10.66
N PRO A 20 -5.48 -8.54 9.50
CA PRO A 20 -6.26 -8.98 8.35
C PRO A 20 -5.71 -10.30 7.81
N LYS A 21 -6.61 -11.14 7.28
CA LYS A 21 -6.23 -12.38 6.61
C LYS A 21 -6.13 -12.12 5.10
N PRO A 22 -5.06 -12.56 4.44
CA PRO A 22 -4.94 -12.38 2.99
C PRO A 22 -5.98 -13.23 2.25
N GLU A 23 -6.69 -12.64 1.30
CA GLU A 23 -7.55 -13.35 0.35
C GLU A 23 -6.71 -14.14 -0.67
N PRO A 24 -7.30 -15.09 -1.45
CA PRO A 24 -6.58 -15.78 -2.52
C PRO A 24 -5.92 -14.80 -3.50
N GLY A 25 -4.61 -14.97 -3.73
CA GLY A 25 -3.79 -14.09 -4.56
C GLY A 25 -3.18 -12.89 -3.81
N PHE A 26 -3.40 -12.79 -2.49
CA PHE A 26 -2.83 -11.77 -1.63
C PHE A 26 -1.79 -12.34 -0.66
N ALA A 27 -0.93 -11.47 -0.18
CA ALA A 27 -0.01 -11.73 0.91
C ALA A 27 -0.28 -10.76 2.06
N LEU A 28 0.06 -11.17 3.27
CA LEU A 28 0.13 -10.33 4.45
C LEU A 28 1.56 -9.81 4.60
N VAL A 29 1.71 -8.50 4.64
CA VAL A 29 2.99 -7.81 4.83
C VAL A 29 3.00 -7.14 6.20
N ARG A 30 4.00 -7.46 7.01
CA ARG A 30 4.32 -6.68 8.20
C ARG A 30 5.06 -5.42 7.75
N VAL A 31 4.49 -4.26 8.04
CA VAL A 31 5.07 -2.96 7.67
C VAL A 31 6.28 -2.68 8.56
N GLU A 32 7.42 -2.38 7.96
CA GLU A 32 8.66 -2.04 8.67
C GLU A 32 9.00 -0.54 8.52
N ALA A 33 8.66 0.05 7.37
CA ALA A 33 8.80 1.49 7.14
C ALA A 33 7.68 1.99 6.22
N CYS A 34 7.16 3.17 6.51
CA CYS A 34 6.17 3.85 5.69
C CYS A 34 6.47 5.34 5.62
N GLY A 35 6.57 5.89 4.41
CA GLY A 35 6.67 7.32 4.14
C GLY A 35 5.34 8.04 4.38
N ILE A 36 5.43 9.35 4.58
CA ILE A 36 4.27 10.25 4.68
C ILE A 36 4.23 11.09 3.40
N CYS A 37 3.30 10.79 2.52
CA CYS A 37 3.07 11.52 1.28
C CYS A 37 2.38 12.87 1.53
N GLY A 38 2.59 13.84 0.65
CA GLY A 38 1.80 15.07 0.64
C GLY A 38 0.29 14.81 0.54
N SER A 39 -0.11 13.73 -0.14
CA SER A 39 -1.51 13.32 -0.22
C SER A 39 -2.09 12.84 1.12
N ASP A 40 -1.26 12.33 2.03
CA ASP A 40 -1.68 11.97 3.38
C ASP A 40 -1.92 13.23 4.23
N ILE A 41 -1.08 14.26 4.05
CA ILE A 41 -1.26 15.57 4.71
C ILE A 41 -2.57 16.21 4.24
N HIS A 42 -2.82 16.28 2.92
CA HIS A 42 -4.09 16.77 2.37
C HIS A 42 -5.30 15.91 2.78
N GLY A 43 -5.07 14.60 2.97
CA GLY A 43 -6.06 13.69 3.55
C GLY A 43 -6.37 14.04 4.99
N TYR A 44 -5.34 14.25 5.81
CA TYR A 44 -5.44 14.61 7.22
C TYR A 44 -6.20 15.93 7.44
N THR A 45 -5.90 16.96 6.64
CA THR A 45 -6.58 18.25 6.72
C THR A 45 -8.02 18.23 6.18
N GLY A 46 -8.38 17.18 5.42
CA GLY A 46 -9.69 17.07 4.77
C GLY A 46 -9.77 17.77 3.41
N GLU A 47 -8.72 18.46 2.97
CA GLU A 47 -8.69 19.18 1.70
C GLU A 47 -8.87 18.28 0.48
N SER A 48 -8.44 17.02 0.55
CA SER A 48 -8.54 16.07 -0.57
C SER A 48 -9.98 15.66 -0.89
N GLY A 49 -10.92 15.75 0.06
CA GLY A 49 -12.31 15.30 -0.07
C GLY A 49 -12.47 13.80 -0.37
N ARG A 50 -11.39 13.01 -0.32
CA ARG A 50 -11.36 11.59 -0.74
C ARG A 50 -11.26 10.63 0.44
N ARG A 51 -11.07 11.12 1.64
CA ARG A 51 -10.95 10.28 2.84
C ARG A 51 -12.32 10.09 3.48
N THR A 52 -12.55 8.90 3.99
CA THR A 52 -13.77 8.58 4.77
C THR A 52 -13.37 8.20 6.20
N PRO A 53 -14.12 8.62 7.21
CA PRO A 53 -13.86 8.20 8.59
C PRO A 53 -13.73 6.68 8.71
N GLY A 54 -12.76 6.21 9.49
CA GLY A 54 -12.40 4.81 9.61
C GLY A 54 -11.25 4.37 8.69
N MET A 55 -10.78 5.25 7.77
CA MET A 55 -9.71 4.92 6.84
C MET A 55 -8.34 4.85 7.51
N ILE A 56 -7.55 3.84 7.12
CA ILE A 56 -6.11 3.77 7.40
C ILE A 56 -5.39 4.32 6.16
N MET A 57 -4.55 5.34 6.35
CA MET A 57 -3.74 5.94 5.28
C MET A 57 -2.36 5.26 5.17
N GLY A 58 -1.46 5.83 4.35
CA GLY A 58 -0.11 5.35 4.09
C GLY A 58 -0.05 4.38 2.90
N HIS A 59 0.83 4.70 1.95
CA HIS A 59 0.96 3.96 0.68
C HIS A 59 2.42 3.88 0.17
N GLU A 60 3.36 4.57 0.79
CA GLU A 60 4.79 4.56 0.47
C GLU A 60 5.51 3.66 1.47
N PHE A 61 5.50 2.32 1.27
CA PHE A 61 5.95 1.42 2.31
C PHE A 61 6.74 0.21 1.82
N ALA A 62 7.50 -0.34 2.76
CA ALA A 62 8.23 -1.58 2.63
C ALA A 62 8.04 -2.43 3.89
N GLY A 63 8.24 -3.74 3.75
CA GLY A 63 8.05 -4.65 4.87
C GLY A 63 8.48 -6.08 4.58
N THR A 64 8.06 -6.97 5.48
CA THR A 64 8.37 -8.41 5.42
C THR A 64 7.08 -9.19 5.19
N VAL A 65 7.08 -10.09 4.22
CA VAL A 65 5.95 -11.00 3.95
C VAL A 65 5.83 -11.99 5.11
N THR A 66 4.65 -12.07 5.74
CA THR A 66 4.39 -12.96 6.88
C THR A 66 3.43 -14.09 6.54
N GLU A 67 2.58 -13.92 5.53
CA GLU A 67 1.67 -14.95 5.04
C GLU A 67 1.43 -14.75 3.54
N VAL A 68 1.19 -15.85 2.81
CA VAL A 68 0.82 -15.82 1.39
C VAL A 68 -0.37 -16.76 1.19
N ASN A 69 -1.44 -16.27 0.59
CA ASN A 69 -2.60 -17.08 0.24
C ASN A 69 -2.68 -17.26 -1.28
N GLY A 70 -2.19 -18.39 -1.76
CA GLY A 70 -2.15 -18.76 -3.17
C GLY A 70 -0.76 -18.95 -3.74
N GLU A 71 -0.66 -19.05 -5.06
CA GLU A 71 0.63 -19.19 -5.75
C GLU A 71 1.40 -17.86 -5.76
N ALA A 72 2.61 -17.87 -5.24
CA ALA A 72 3.55 -16.75 -5.29
C ALA A 72 4.86 -17.27 -5.88
N ARG A 73 5.06 -17.09 -7.19
CA ARG A 73 6.22 -17.65 -7.90
C ARG A 73 7.54 -17.03 -7.44
N ASP A 74 7.53 -15.75 -7.08
CA ASP A 74 8.74 -14.95 -6.83
C ASP A 74 8.77 -14.34 -5.42
N VAL A 75 7.81 -14.69 -4.55
CA VAL A 75 7.69 -14.14 -3.20
C VAL A 75 7.44 -15.26 -2.20
N ALA A 76 8.21 -15.29 -1.11
CA ALA A 76 8.07 -16.26 -0.04
C ALA A 76 7.83 -15.58 1.32
N VAL A 77 7.30 -16.34 2.28
CA VAL A 77 7.24 -15.90 3.69
C VAL A 77 8.67 -15.61 4.18
N GLY A 78 8.85 -14.48 4.85
CA GLY A 78 10.16 -13.95 5.25
C GLY A 78 10.80 -13.04 4.20
N GLN A 79 10.27 -12.97 2.98
CA GLN A 79 10.81 -12.11 1.92
C GLN A 79 10.65 -10.63 2.30
N ARG A 80 11.73 -9.87 2.15
CA ARG A 80 11.75 -8.41 2.25
C ARG A 80 11.27 -7.80 0.94
N VAL A 81 10.32 -6.87 1.01
CA VAL A 81 9.65 -6.30 -0.18
C VAL A 81 9.43 -4.80 -0.06
N ALA A 82 9.57 -4.09 -1.18
CA ALA A 82 8.88 -2.83 -1.42
C ALA A 82 7.50 -3.13 -2.02
N VAL A 83 6.56 -2.23 -1.86
CA VAL A 83 5.19 -2.45 -2.29
C VAL A 83 4.76 -1.42 -3.33
N ASN A 84 4.24 -1.89 -4.47
CA ASN A 84 3.45 -1.05 -5.35
C ASN A 84 2.01 -0.99 -4.78
N PRO A 85 1.55 0.16 -4.24
CA PRO A 85 0.26 0.24 -3.56
C PRO A 85 -0.94 0.22 -4.51
N LEU A 86 -0.70 0.28 -5.83
CA LEU A 86 -1.74 0.46 -6.82
C LEU A 86 -1.93 -0.77 -7.71
N TRP A 87 -3.18 -1.15 -7.94
CA TRP A 87 -3.54 -2.12 -8.99
C TRP A 87 -4.82 -1.73 -9.72
N GLY A 88 -4.92 -2.15 -10.96
CA GLY A 88 -6.08 -1.93 -11.81
C GLY A 88 -7.10 -3.08 -11.76
N CYS A 89 -8.20 -2.93 -12.49
CA CYS A 89 -9.24 -3.97 -12.56
C CYS A 89 -8.85 -5.20 -13.41
N GLY A 90 -7.70 -5.20 -14.07
CA GLY A 90 -7.16 -6.29 -14.89
C GLY A 90 -7.83 -6.51 -16.26
N LYS A 91 -8.98 -5.88 -16.54
CA LYS A 91 -9.82 -6.17 -17.72
C LYS A 91 -10.16 -4.97 -18.61
N CYS A 92 -9.93 -3.76 -18.18
CA CYS A 92 -10.19 -2.58 -19.01
C CYS A 92 -9.07 -2.36 -20.04
N PHE A 93 -9.36 -1.50 -21.02
CA PHE A 93 -8.41 -1.13 -22.07
C PHE A 93 -7.03 -0.72 -21.54
N TYR A 94 -6.98 0.06 -20.47
CA TYR A 94 -5.73 0.52 -19.86
C TYR A 94 -4.96 -0.61 -19.21
N CYS A 95 -5.63 -1.46 -18.41
CA CYS A 95 -4.98 -2.59 -17.75
C CYS A 95 -4.39 -3.59 -18.74
N LEU A 96 -5.12 -3.86 -19.84
CA LEU A 96 -4.67 -4.81 -20.88
C LEU A 96 -3.46 -4.28 -21.67
N ARG A 97 -3.21 -2.97 -21.64
CA ARG A 97 -2.02 -2.34 -22.23
C ARG A 97 -0.85 -2.19 -21.26
N GLY A 98 -1.01 -2.59 -19.99
CA GLY A 98 0.02 -2.42 -18.96
C GLY A 98 0.02 -1.05 -18.29
N ASP A 99 -1.07 -0.29 -18.38
CA ASP A 99 -1.25 1.05 -17.79
C ASP A 99 -2.30 1.05 -16.66
N PRO A 100 -2.15 0.22 -15.59
CA PRO A 100 -3.13 0.13 -14.51
C PRO A 100 -3.28 1.45 -13.72
N GLN A 101 -2.28 2.34 -13.75
CA GLN A 101 -2.28 3.63 -13.04
C GLN A 101 -3.35 4.60 -13.57
N ILE A 102 -3.82 4.41 -14.80
CA ILE A 102 -4.93 5.21 -15.40
C ILE A 102 -6.22 4.40 -15.52
N CYS A 103 -6.30 3.24 -14.86
CA CYS A 103 -7.54 2.48 -14.78
C CYS A 103 -8.62 3.27 -14.03
N PRO A 104 -9.85 3.43 -14.56
CA PRO A 104 -10.92 4.16 -13.88
C PRO A 104 -11.37 3.48 -12.57
N ASN A 105 -11.14 2.15 -12.46
CA ASN A 105 -11.47 1.35 -11.28
C ASN A 105 -10.21 0.91 -10.52
N ARG A 106 -9.15 1.72 -10.53
CA ARG A 106 -7.93 1.39 -9.79
C ARG A 106 -8.16 1.46 -8.28
N LEU A 107 -7.52 0.56 -7.58
CA LEU A 107 -7.46 0.55 -6.13
C LEU A 107 -6.03 0.94 -5.70
N THR A 108 -5.95 1.69 -4.61
CA THR A 108 -4.68 2.14 -4.04
C THR A 108 -4.77 2.04 -2.52
N ILE A 109 -3.88 1.25 -1.93
CA ILE A 109 -3.72 1.09 -0.48
C ILE A 109 -3.56 2.48 0.15
N GLY A 110 -4.23 2.73 1.27
CA GLY A 110 -4.10 3.99 2.02
C GLY A 110 -4.66 5.23 1.33
N VAL A 111 -5.28 5.10 0.14
CA VAL A 111 -5.81 6.24 -0.63
C VAL A 111 -7.31 6.11 -0.89
N ASN A 112 -7.78 4.97 -1.39
CA ASN A 112 -9.19 4.75 -1.72
C ASN A 112 -9.72 3.36 -1.30
N ILE A 113 -9.00 2.67 -0.43
CA ILE A 113 -9.43 1.45 0.26
C ILE A 113 -9.53 1.81 1.74
N THR A 114 -10.72 1.69 2.32
CA THR A 114 -11.01 2.23 3.66
C THR A 114 -10.22 1.54 4.77
N GLU A 115 -10.13 0.21 4.74
CA GLU A 115 -9.54 -0.57 5.84
C GLU A 115 -8.10 -1.05 5.55
N SER A 116 -7.49 -0.57 4.47
CA SER A 116 -6.15 -0.99 4.05
C SER A 116 -5.24 0.20 3.81
N GLY A 117 -4.26 0.36 4.67
CA GLY A 117 -3.24 1.40 4.60
C GLY A 117 -2.04 1.05 5.45
N ALA A 118 -0.87 1.57 5.08
CA ALA A 118 0.39 1.20 5.70
C ALA A 118 0.71 1.98 6.99
N PHE A 119 -0.17 2.89 7.44
CA PHE A 119 -0.11 3.40 8.80
C PHE A 119 -0.72 2.39 9.78
N SER A 120 -0.35 1.11 9.61
CA SER A 120 -0.70 -0.03 10.46
C SER A 120 0.46 -1.02 10.50
N GLU A 121 0.44 -1.93 11.47
CA GLU A 121 1.49 -2.94 11.60
C GLU A 121 1.45 -3.99 10.48
N TYR A 122 0.28 -4.25 9.89
CA TYR A 122 0.08 -5.24 8.82
C TYR A 122 -0.87 -4.74 7.75
N VAL A 123 -0.57 -5.10 6.49
CA VAL A 123 -1.39 -4.78 5.31
C VAL A 123 -1.48 -6.00 4.41
N THR A 124 -2.67 -6.27 3.84
CA THR A 124 -2.80 -7.25 2.76
C THR A 124 -2.55 -6.59 1.41
N VAL A 125 -1.73 -7.25 0.57
CA VAL A 125 -1.26 -6.73 -0.72
C VAL A 125 -1.41 -7.83 -1.77
N PRO A 126 -1.87 -7.54 -3.01
CA PRO A 126 -1.80 -8.51 -4.09
C PRO A 126 -0.35 -9.00 -4.29
N VAL A 127 -0.15 -10.30 -4.43
CA VAL A 127 1.21 -10.88 -4.61
C VAL A 127 1.95 -10.23 -5.79
N SER A 128 1.22 -9.90 -6.87
CA SER A 128 1.78 -9.23 -8.06
C SER A 128 2.34 -7.83 -7.80
N ASN A 129 2.00 -7.24 -6.67
CA ASN A 129 2.40 -5.88 -6.29
C ASN A 129 3.61 -5.84 -5.35
N LEU A 130 4.14 -7.01 -5.00
CA LEU A 130 5.31 -7.16 -4.15
C LEU A 130 6.58 -7.18 -4.98
N VAL A 131 7.54 -6.33 -4.64
CA VAL A 131 8.85 -6.21 -5.30
C VAL A 131 9.93 -6.61 -4.30
N PRO A 132 10.57 -7.79 -4.47
CA PRO A 132 11.67 -8.18 -3.61
C PRO A 132 12.79 -7.14 -3.58
N ILE A 133 13.34 -6.88 -2.40
CA ILE A 133 14.46 -5.97 -2.20
C ILE A 133 15.71 -6.74 -1.77
N ALA A 134 16.88 -6.24 -2.19
CA ALA A 134 18.15 -6.84 -1.82
C ALA A 134 18.45 -6.65 -0.32
N ASP A 135 19.24 -7.56 0.26
CA ASP A 135 19.51 -7.57 1.71
C ASP A 135 20.20 -6.30 2.23
N HIS A 136 20.98 -5.63 1.39
CA HIS A 136 21.71 -4.41 1.75
C HIS A 136 20.85 -3.14 1.68
N VAL A 137 19.64 -3.20 1.12
CA VAL A 137 18.70 -2.06 1.06
C VAL A 137 17.91 -2.04 2.37
N SER A 138 17.87 -0.92 3.08
CA SER A 138 17.05 -0.77 4.28
C SER A 138 15.56 -0.68 3.93
N PHE A 139 14.67 -0.86 4.90
CA PHE A 139 13.23 -0.71 4.66
C PHE A 139 12.86 0.76 4.42
N GLU A 140 13.55 1.69 5.07
CA GLU A 140 13.38 3.12 4.85
C GLU A 140 13.75 3.51 3.41
N GLU A 141 14.89 3.02 2.88
CA GLU A 141 15.26 3.22 1.48
C GLU A 141 14.24 2.57 0.54
N ALA A 142 13.79 1.34 0.84
CA ALA A 142 12.82 0.63 0.04
C ALA A 142 11.44 1.30 0.02
N SER A 143 11.03 1.96 1.11
CA SER A 143 9.77 2.72 1.15
C SER A 143 9.76 3.92 0.19
N MET A 144 10.93 4.42 -0.19
CA MET A 144 11.10 5.49 -1.18
C MET A 144 10.92 5.03 -2.64
N ALA A 145 10.76 3.71 -2.88
CA ALA A 145 10.59 3.18 -4.25
C ALA A 145 9.30 3.71 -4.91
N GLU A 146 8.21 3.86 -4.14
CA GLU A 146 6.94 4.39 -4.66
C GLU A 146 7.08 5.84 -5.11
N PRO A 147 7.46 6.82 -4.26
CA PRO A 147 7.58 8.22 -4.70
C PRO A 147 8.63 8.41 -5.79
N LEU A 148 9.71 7.61 -5.80
CA LEU A 148 10.69 7.63 -6.89
C LEU A 148 10.07 7.15 -8.21
N ALA A 149 9.25 6.10 -8.19
CA ALA A 149 8.55 5.60 -9.38
C ALA A 149 7.57 6.64 -9.94
N VAL A 150 6.86 7.36 -9.06
CA VAL A 150 5.98 8.48 -9.45
C VAL A 150 6.79 9.60 -10.12
N ALA A 151 7.92 9.99 -9.53
CA ALA A 151 8.80 11.02 -10.09
C ALA A 151 9.35 10.60 -11.47
N LEU A 152 9.89 9.39 -11.60
CA LEU A 152 10.42 8.86 -12.86
C LEU A 152 9.33 8.79 -13.95
N ARG A 153 8.10 8.39 -13.61
CA ARG A 153 7.00 8.34 -14.57
C ARG A 153 6.62 9.73 -15.09
N GLY A 154 6.84 10.79 -14.32
CA GLY A 154 6.60 12.17 -14.73
C GLY A 154 7.57 12.69 -15.81
N PHE A 155 8.71 12.00 -16.04
CA PHE A 155 9.69 12.35 -17.07
C PHE A 155 9.48 11.61 -18.42
N HIS A 156 8.54 10.70 -18.51
CA HIS A 156 8.17 9.91 -19.68
C HIS A 156 6.73 10.20 -20.11
#